data_1ab5e5bbf2d2135fa60360119ba4e1a3
#
_entry.id   1ab5e5bbf2d2135fa60360119ba4e1a3
#
_cell.length_a   1.000
_cell.length_b   1.000
_cell.length_c   1.000
_cell.angle_alpha   90.00
_cell.angle_beta   90.00
_cell.angle_gamma   90.00
#
_symmetry.space_group_name_H-M   'P 1'
#
loop_
_entity.id
_entity.type
_entity.pdbx_description
1 polymer ?
#
loop_
_entity_poly.entity_id
_entity_poly.type
_entity_poly.pdbx_seq_one_letter_code
_entity_poly.pdbx_strand_id
1 'polypeptide(L)'
;MISSATFHVITTELVVGSFAMAGVCFLIKALQCFGIIKHEKLSMVTDYAGHFAIGFGLLATPFAIASGISSSPGSDVSSPLLVNKMFMSMTATGLAIALLYARFKIGETIWSNKFSGITQASAGLGASGFMLLTASVGGKFTRNCLLYT
;
A
#
# COMPACT_ATOMS: atom_id res chain seq x y z
N MET A 1 27.81 -9.42 2.76
CA MET A 1 26.93 -9.31 1.57
C MET A 1 25.51 -9.62 2.02
N ILE A 2 24.51 -8.78 1.70
CA ILE A 2 23.10 -9.05 1.99
C ILE A 2 22.61 -10.11 0.98
N SER A 3 21.97 -11.19 1.47
CA SER A 3 21.41 -12.21 0.57
C SER A 3 20.22 -11.65 -0.22
N SER A 4 19.93 -12.19 -1.41
CA SER A 4 18.78 -11.81 -2.23
C SER A 4 17.46 -11.98 -1.43
N ALA A 5 17.33 -13.03 -0.65
CA ALA A 5 16.17 -13.24 0.20
C ALA A 5 16.02 -12.17 1.29
N THR A 6 17.11 -11.81 1.97
CA THR A 6 17.09 -10.75 2.99
C THR A 6 16.72 -9.40 2.37
N PHE A 7 17.26 -9.08 1.20
CA PHE A 7 16.91 -7.84 0.47
C PHE A 7 15.43 -7.81 0.09
N HIS A 8 14.88 -8.95 -0.36
CA HIS A 8 13.45 -9.05 -0.66
C HIS A 8 12.57 -8.80 0.57
N VAL A 9 12.92 -9.39 1.71
CA VAL A 9 12.16 -9.17 2.96
C VAL A 9 12.17 -7.68 3.32
N ILE A 10 13.35 -7.04 3.36
CA ILE A 10 13.47 -5.62 3.72
C ILE A 10 12.63 -4.74 2.79
N THR A 11 12.74 -4.92 1.48
CA THR A 11 11.98 -4.11 0.51
C THR A 11 10.47 -4.34 0.62
N THR A 12 10.04 -5.56 0.86
CA THR A 12 8.62 -5.90 1.04
C THR A 12 8.06 -5.28 2.33
N GLU A 13 8.79 -5.38 3.45
CA GLU A 13 8.39 -4.77 4.72
C GLU A 13 8.31 -3.25 4.61
N LEU A 14 9.23 -2.62 3.87
CA LEU A 14 9.21 -1.19 3.61
C LEU A 14 7.94 -0.76 2.86
N VAL A 15 7.56 -1.49 1.81
CA VAL A 15 6.32 -1.25 1.06
C VAL A 15 5.10 -1.43 1.97
N VAL A 16 5.02 -2.57 2.66
CA VAL A 16 3.88 -2.93 3.51
C VAL A 16 3.73 -1.94 4.67
N GLY A 17 4.83 -1.59 5.34
CA GLY A 17 4.83 -0.62 6.44
C GLY A 17 4.37 0.77 5.98
N SER A 18 4.82 1.20 4.80
CA SER A 18 4.39 2.48 4.22
C SER A 18 2.89 2.51 3.92
N PHE A 19 2.36 1.47 3.29
CA PHE A 19 0.92 1.38 3.02
C PHE A 19 0.09 1.20 4.30
N ALA A 20 0.58 0.49 5.30
CA ALA A 20 -0.08 0.37 6.60
C ALA A 20 -0.20 1.74 7.29
N MET A 21 0.90 2.51 7.33
CA MET A 21 0.89 3.87 7.87
C MET A 21 -0.08 4.79 7.10
N ALA A 22 -0.07 4.71 5.78
CA ALA A 22 -1.01 5.44 4.93
C ALA A 22 -2.46 5.06 5.27
N GLY A 23 -2.76 3.77 5.44
CA GLY A 23 -4.07 3.28 5.84
C GLY A 23 -4.59 3.90 7.13
N VAL A 24 -3.73 3.99 8.15
CA VAL A 24 -4.08 4.69 9.41
C VAL A 24 -4.40 6.16 9.17
N CYS A 25 -3.57 6.86 8.37
CA CYS A 25 -3.79 8.28 8.05
C CYS A 25 -5.12 8.47 7.30
N PHE A 26 -5.43 7.65 6.30
CA PHE A 26 -6.68 7.74 5.54
C PHE A 26 -7.90 7.32 6.35
N LEU A 27 -7.75 6.40 7.31
CA LEU A 27 -8.81 6.07 8.25
C LEU A 27 -9.16 7.30 9.11
N ILE A 28 -8.16 7.99 9.66
CA ILE A 28 -8.37 9.22 10.42
C ILE A 28 -9.04 10.29 9.54
N LYS A 29 -8.59 10.44 8.29
CA LYS A 29 -9.23 11.37 7.32
C LYS A 29 -10.68 11.00 7.04
N ALA A 30 -11.01 9.72 6.89
CA ALA A 30 -12.40 9.27 6.74
C ALA A 30 -13.24 9.65 7.96
N LEU A 31 -12.74 9.39 9.19
CA LEU A 31 -13.43 9.76 10.42
C LEU A 31 -13.65 11.29 10.54
N GLN A 32 -12.71 12.08 10.03
CA GLN A 32 -12.86 13.54 9.96
C GLN A 32 -13.93 13.96 8.94
N CYS A 33 -13.99 13.33 7.76
CA CYS A 33 -15.04 13.59 6.77
C CYS A 33 -16.44 13.26 7.30
N PHE A 34 -16.56 12.28 8.18
CA PHE A 34 -17.82 11.96 8.90
C PHE A 34 -18.08 12.85 10.11
N GLY A 35 -17.17 13.75 10.48
CA GLY A 35 -17.32 14.66 11.60
C GLY A 35 -17.12 14.03 12.98
N ILE A 36 -16.61 12.80 13.04
CA ILE A 36 -16.32 12.06 14.28
C ILE A 36 -15.10 12.68 14.98
N ILE A 37 -14.08 13.06 14.23
CA ILE A 37 -12.86 13.71 14.73
C ILE A 37 -12.84 15.15 14.19
N LYS A 38 -12.78 16.13 15.11
CA LYS A 38 -12.73 17.56 14.75
C LYS A 38 -11.43 18.16 15.29
N HIS A 39 -10.32 17.88 14.61
CA HIS A 39 -9.01 18.41 15.02
C HIS A 39 -8.21 18.84 13.79
N GLU A 40 -8.11 20.15 13.58
CA GLU A 40 -7.54 20.75 12.36
C GLU A 40 -6.07 20.38 12.14
N LYS A 41 -5.24 20.50 13.17
CA LYS A 41 -3.81 20.14 13.07
C LYS A 41 -3.62 18.65 12.71
N LEU A 42 -4.43 17.79 13.29
CA LEU A 42 -4.41 16.35 12.98
C LEU A 42 -4.82 16.10 11.53
N SER A 43 -5.78 16.87 11.01
CA SER A 43 -6.22 16.80 9.61
C SER A 43 -5.07 17.09 8.65
N MET A 44 -4.32 18.14 8.89
CA MET A 44 -3.18 18.52 8.06
C MET A 44 -2.07 17.46 8.12
N VAL A 45 -1.68 17.05 9.32
CA VAL A 45 -0.62 16.04 9.51
C VAL A 45 -0.97 14.72 8.84
N THR A 46 -2.20 14.22 9.00
CA THR A 46 -2.63 12.94 8.39
C THR A 46 -2.75 13.03 6.88
N ASP A 47 -3.09 14.19 6.31
CA ASP A 47 -3.09 14.40 4.87
C ASP A 47 -1.68 14.25 4.29
N TYR A 48 -0.72 15.00 4.80
CA TYR A 48 0.66 14.96 4.31
C TYR A 48 1.32 13.61 4.58
N ALA A 49 1.19 13.08 5.80
CA ALA A 49 1.81 11.82 6.17
C ALA A 49 1.25 10.64 5.36
N GLY A 50 -0.07 10.62 5.11
CA GLY A 50 -0.70 9.57 4.31
C GLY A 50 -0.24 9.58 2.85
N HIS A 51 -0.21 10.74 2.21
CA HIS A 51 0.26 10.86 0.82
C HIS A 51 1.76 10.63 0.69
N PHE A 52 2.57 11.10 1.66
CA PHE A 52 3.99 10.81 1.69
C PHE A 52 4.26 9.31 1.83
N ALA A 53 3.56 8.64 2.73
CA ALA A 53 3.71 7.20 2.94
C ALA A 53 3.33 6.39 1.68
N ILE A 54 2.23 6.75 1.00
CA ILE A 54 1.86 6.14 -0.30
C ILE A 54 2.95 6.37 -1.35
N GLY A 55 3.45 7.60 -1.49
CA GLY A 55 4.51 7.94 -2.44
C GLY A 55 5.78 7.16 -2.19
N PHE A 56 6.19 7.05 -0.93
CA PHE A 56 7.36 6.29 -0.53
C PHE A 56 7.18 4.79 -0.79
N GLY A 57 6.01 4.23 -0.46
CA GLY A 57 5.67 2.84 -0.75
C GLY A 57 5.68 2.53 -2.25
N LEU A 58 5.16 3.45 -3.09
CA LEU A 58 5.22 3.33 -4.54
C LEU A 58 6.66 3.31 -5.07
N LEU A 59 7.54 4.17 -4.55
CA LEU A 59 8.96 4.18 -4.92
C LEU A 59 9.68 2.89 -4.53
N ALA A 60 9.29 2.27 -3.41
CA ALA A 60 9.86 1.00 -2.95
C ALA A 60 9.30 -0.23 -3.71
N THR A 61 8.11 -0.13 -4.30
CA THR A 61 7.42 -1.25 -4.97
C THR A 61 8.24 -1.90 -6.09
N PRO A 62 8.90 -1.18 -7.03
CA PRO A 62 9.72 -1.79 -8.07
C PRO A 62 10.86 -2.65 -7.51
N PHE A 63 11.47 -2.22 -6.42
CA PHE A 63 12.56 -2.98 -5.76
C PHE A 63 12.02 -4.25 -5.11
N ALA A 64 10.85 -4.20 -4.49
CA ALA A 64 10.19 -5.38 -3.94
C ALA A 64 9.81 -6.39 -5.03
N ILE A 65 9.33 -5.93 -6.17
CA ILE A 65 9.00 -6.80 -7.32
C ILE A 65 10.27 -7.43 -7.88
N ALA A 66 11.30 -6.64 -8.20
CA ALA A 66 12.55 -7.13 -8.76
C ALA A 66 13.23 -8.14 -7.86
N SER A 67 13.28 -7.86 -6.54
CA SER A 67 13.86 -8.77 -5.56
C SER A 67 13.02 -10.04 -5.39
N GLY A 68 11.69 -9.95 -5.49
CA GLY A 68 10.80 -11.10 -5.45
C GLY A 68 11.03 -12.07 -6.62
N ILE A 69 11.18 -11.55 -7.83
CA ILE A 69 11.48 -12.34 -9.02
C ILE A 69 12.86 -13.02 -8.89
N SER A 70 13.87 -12.30 -8.42
CA SER A 70 15.23 -12.83 -8.28
C SER A 70 15.38 -13.85 -7.15
N SER A 71 14.55 -13.79 -6.11
CA SER A 71 14.60 -14.72 -4.97
C SER A 71 13.76 -15.98 -5.15
N SER A 72 12.95 -16.07 -6.20
CA SER A 72 12.06 -17.21 -6.48
C SER A 72 12.22 -17.72 -7.92
N PRO A 73 13.44 -18.09 -8.35
CA PRO A 73 13.65 -18.61 -9.69
C PRO A 73 12.88 -19.93 -9.88
N GLY A 74 12.08 -20.01 -10.95
CA GLY A 74 11.30 -21.21 -11.27
C GLY A 74 9.92 -21.30 -10.60
N SER A 75 9.45 -20.27 -9.91
CA SER A 75 8.07 -20.24 -9.42
C SER A 75 7.08 -20.28 -10.58
N ASP A 76 6.07 -21.15 -10.45
CA ASP A 76 4.98 -21.22 -11.42
C ASP A 76 4.14 -19.95 -11.39
N VAL A 77 4.33 -19.12 -12.42
CA VAL A 77 3.63 -17.82 -12.58
C VAL A 77 2.13 -18.02 -12.79
N SER A 78 1.70 -19.22 -13.20
CA SER A 78 0.30 -19.57 -13.43
C SER A 78 -0.43 -20.01 -12.15
N SER A 79 0.26 -20.16 -11.04
CA SER A 79 -0.37 -20.56 -9.77
C SER A 79 -1.44 -19.54 -9.35
N PRO A 80 -2.68 -19.98 -8.99
CA PRO A 80 -3.76 -19.07 -8.62
C PRO A 80 -3.40 -18.12 -7.48
N LEU A 81 -2.54 -18.57 -6.57
CA LEU A 81 -2.06 -17.78 -5.44
C LEU A 81 -1.20 -16.60 -5.91
N LEU A 82 -0.29 -16.85 -6.85
CA LEU A 82 0.60 -15.81 -7.38
C LEU A 82 -0.17 -14.82 -8.26
N VAL A 83 -1.09 -15.32 -9.11
CA VAL A 83 -1.97 -14.48 -9.93
C VAL A 83 -2.81 -13.54 -9.05
N ASN A 84 -3.43 -14.04 -7.99
CA ASN A 84 -4.18 -13.21 -7.04
C ASN A 84 -3.30 -12.17 -6.37
N LYS A 85 -2.09 -12.54 -5.95
CA LYS A 85 -1.12 -11.62 -5.36
C LYS A 85 -0.75 -10.50 -6.33
N MET A 86 -0.47 -10.84 -7.59
CA MET A 86 -0.16 -9.86 -8.63
C MET A 86 -1.35 -8.92 -8.87
N PHE A 87 -2.55 -9.46 -9.01
CA PHE A 87 -3.77 -8.66 -9.20
C PHE A 87 -4.00 -7.67 -8.06
N MET A 88 -3.91 -8.12 -6.80
CA MET A 88 -4.06 -7.25 -5.63
C MET A 88 -2.99 -6.16 -5.57
N SER A 89 -1.73 -6.51 -5.86
CA SER A 89 -0.62 -5.56 -5.90
C SER A 89 -0.79 -4.51 -6.99
N MET A 90 -1.20 -4.92 -8.20
CA MET A 90 -1.47 -3.99 -9.30
C MET A 90 -2.64 -3.07 -8.98
N THR A 91 -3.71 -3.60 -8.38
CA THR A 91 -4.87 -2.79 -7.94
C THR A 91 -4.45 -1.77 -6.89
N ALA A 92 -3.68 -2.18 -5.88
CA ALA A 92 -3.16 -1.26 -4.85
C ALA A 92 -2.29 -0.16 -5.47
N THR A 93 -1.41 -0.52 -6.39
CA THR A 93 -0.52 0.42 -7.09
C THR A 93 -1.31 1.41 -7.95
N GLY A 94 -2.30 0.93 -8.70
CA GLY A 94 -3.18 1.77 -9.52
C GLY A 94 -3.97 2.78 -8.68
N LEU A 95 -4.58 2.32 -7.57
CA LEU A 95 -5.26 3.20 -6.63
C LEU A 95 -4.32 4.24 -6.00
N ALA A 96 -3.11 3.83 -5.63
CA ALA A 96 -2.12 4.71 -5.04
C ALA A 96 -1.66 5.81 -6.02
N ILE A 97 -1.44 5.47 -7.29
CA ILE A 97 -1.09 6.44 -8.35
C ILE A 97 -2.26 7.41 -8.58
N ALA A 98 -3.48 6.90 -8.70
CA ALA A 98 -4.66 7.74 -8.91
C ALA A 98 -4.87 8.72 -7.75
N LEU A 99 -4.66 8.26 -6.52
CA LEU A 99 -4.77 9.05 -5.30
C LEU A 99 -3.73 10.18 -5.24
N LEU A 100 -2.47 9.89 -5.54
CA LEU A 100 -1.42 10.91 -5.60
C LEU A 100 -1.65 11.90 -6.73
N TYR A 101 -2.08 11.43 -7.90
CA TYR A 101 -2.41 12.29 -9.02
C TYR A 101 -3.56 13.23 -8.68
N ALA A 102 -4.63 12.73 -8.06
CA ALA A 102 -5.77 13.56 -7.62
C ALA A 102 -5.30 14.62 -6.61
N ARG A 103 -4.48 14.24 -5.63
CA ARG A 103 -3.91 15.17 -4.64
C ARG A 103 -3.02 16.23 -5.29
N PHE A 104 -2.21 15.84 -6.27
CA PHE A 104 -1.34 16.75 -7.01
C PHE A 104 -2.15 17.77 -7.84
N LYS A 105 -3.23 17.33 -8.50
CA LYS A 105 -4.08 18.20 -9.36
C LYS A 105 -5.00 19.10 -8.58
N ILE A 106 -5.64 18.60 -7.53
CA ILE A 106 -6.70 19.32 -6.78
C ILE A 106 -6.10 20.06 -5.57
N GLY A 107 -4.95 19.60 -5.06
CA GLY A 107 -4.31 20.19 -3.89
C GLY A 107 -5.07 19.87 -2.60
N GLU A 108 -4.92 20.71 -1.58
CA GLU A 108 -5.54 20.54 -0.26
C GLU A 108 -7.07 20.67 -0.29
N THR A 109 -7.60 21.35 -1.31
CA THR A 109 -9.04 21.56 -1.49
C THR A 109 -9.82 20.27 -1.75
N ILE A 110 -9.12 19.15 -2.01
CA ILE A 110 -9.73 17.83 -2.13
C ILE A 110 -10.54 17.44 -0.88
N TRP A 111 -10.16 17.96 0.29
CA TRP A 111 -10.83 17.72 1.57
C TRP A 111 -11.96 18.69 1.90
N SER A 112 -12.09 19.80 1.16
CA SER A 112 -13.14 20.81 1.39
C SER A 112 -14.52 20.32 0.96
N ASN A 113 -14.58 19.42 -0.03
CA ASN A 113 -15.82 18.79 -0.47
C ASN A 113 -15.93 17.39 0.17
N LYS A 114 -17.02 17.15 0.91
CA LYS A 114 -17.26 15.88 1.61
C LYS A 114 -17.19 14.66 0.68
N PHE A 115 -17.77 14.74 -0.51
CA PHE A 115 -17.78 13.65 -1.47
C PHE A 115 -16.35 13.34 -1.97
N SER A 116 -15.61 14.37 -2.36
CA SER A 116 -14.21 14.25 -2.80
C SER A 116 -13.32 13.68 -1.68
N GLY A 117 -13.48 14.20 -0.45
CA GLY A 117 -12.74 13.72 0.71
C GLY A 117 -13.01 12.24 1.04
N ILE A 118 -14.28 11.81 1.00
CA ILE A 118 -14.63 10.40 1.21
C ILE A 118 -14.05 9.51 0.12
N THR A 119 -14.15 9.93 -1.15
CA THR A 119 -13.58 9.17 -2.28
C THR A 119 -12.07 9.02 -2.13
N GLN A 120 -11.37 10.10 -1.78
CA GLN A 120 -9.93 10.10 -1.55
C GLN A 120 -9.54 9.19 -0.37
N ALA A 121 -10.25 9.29 0.75
CA ALA A 121 -10.01 8.44 1.91
C ALA A 121 -10.29 6.96 1.61
N SER A 122 -11.36 6.66 0.90
CA SER A 122 -11.71 5.28 0.49
C SER A 122 -10.69 4.69 -0.46
N ALA A 123 -10.19 5.47 -1.43
CA ALA A 123 -9.13 5.04 -2.33
C ALA A 123 -7.83 4.72 -1.56
N GLY A 124 -7.47 5.57 -0.59
CA GLY A 124 -6.30 5.35 0.26
C GLY A 124 -6.43 4.11 1.16
N LEU A 125 -7.59 3.91 1.76
CA LEU A 125 -7.89 2.69 2.54
C LEU A 125 -7.89 1.45 1.64
N GLY A 126 -8.46 1.53 0.44
CA GLY A 126 -8.47 0.45 -0.54
C GLY A 126 -7.04 0.07 -0.98
N ALA A 127 -6.21 1.04 -1.35
CA ALA A 127 -4.82 0.80 -1.71
C ALA A 127 -4.04 0.12 -0.57
N SER A 128 -4.20 0.61 0.67
CA SER A 128 -3.57 0.04 1.84
C SER A 128 -4.08 -1.38 2.14
N GLY A 129 -5.39 -1.59 2.08
CA GLY A 129 -6.01 -2.89 2.31
C GLY A 129 -5.54 -3.95 1.30
N PHE A 130 -5.53 -3.64 0.00
CA PHE A 130 -5.03 -4.57 -1.03
C PHE A 130 -3.54 -4.88 -0.86
N MET A 131 -2.73 -3.90 -0.47
CA MET A 131 -1.30 -4.14 -0.23
C MET A 131 -1.07 -5.03 0.99
N LEU A 132 -1.81 -4.83 2.09
CA LEU A 132 -1.75 -5.69 3.28
C LEU A 132 -2.23 -7.12 2.99
N LEU A 133 -3.27 -7.28 2.19
CA LEU A 133 -3.73 -8.59 1.72
C LEU A 133 -2.66 -9.28 0.87
N THR A 134 -2.01 -8.54 -0.04
CA THR A 134 -0.89 -9.05 -0.84
C THR A 134 0.24 -9.60 0.04
N ALA A 135 0.59 -8.88 1.11
CA ALA A 135 1.60 -9.30 2.08
C ALA A 135 1.18 -10.56 2.84
N SER A 136 -0.09 -10.64 3.27
CA SER A 136 -0.62 -11.79 4.01
C SER A 136 -0.60 -13.08 3.19
N VAL A 137 -0.92 -12.97 1.90
CA VAL A 137 -0.84 -14.10 0.94
C VAL A 137 0.61 -14.53 0.73
N GLY A 138 1.55 -13.58 0.62
CA GLY A 138 2.99 -13.88 0.53
C GLY A 138 3.53 -14.63 1.75
N GLY A 139 3.13 -14.24 2.95
CA GLY A 139 3.54 -14.91 4.19
C GLY A 139 3.04 -16.36 4.32
N LYS A 140 1.88 -16.68 3.76
CA LYS A 140 1.36 -18.06 3.69
C LYS A 140 2.18 -18.92 2.72
N PHE A 141 2.55 -18.35 1.57
CA PHE A 141 3.39 -19.05 0.59
C PHE A 141 4.74 -19.44 1.16
N THR A 142 5.42 -18.52 1.83
CA THR A 142 6.74 -18.77 2.45
C THR A 142 6.66 -19.84 3.55
N ARG A 143 5.62 -19.82 4.37
CA ARG A 143 5.41 -20.83 5.42
C ARG A 143 5.15 -22.23 4.84
N ASN A 144 4.37 -22.33 3.79
CA ASN A 144 4.10 -23.62 3.15
C ASN A 144 5.37 -24.21 2.49
N CYS A 145 6.20 -23.38 1.87
CA CYS A 145 7.49 -23.84 1.32
C CYS A 145 8.45 -24.35 2.40
N LEU A 146 8.47 -23.71 3.58
CA LEU A 146 9.33 -24.13 4.70
C LEU A 146 8.87 -25.41 5.40
N LEU A 147 7.59 -25.79 5.26
CA LEU A 147 7.06 -27.03 5.85
C LEU A 147 7.29 -28.26 4.95
N TYR A 148 7.71 -28.09 3.70
CA TYR A 148 7.97 -29.17 2.74
C TYR A 148 9.46 -29.32 2.39
N THR A 149 10.36 -28.60 3.05
CA THR A 149 11.81 -28.74 3.00
C THR A 149 12.35 -29.28 4.32
#